data_04ee3383ddf22dfb7871e6a7b3b7c6ce
#
_entry.id   04ee3383ddf22dfb7871e6a7b3b7c6ce
#
_cell.length_a   1.000
_cell.length_b   1.000
_cell.length_c   1.000
_cell.angle_alpha   90.00
_cell.angle_beta   90.00
_cell.angle_gamma   90.00
#
_symmetry.space_group_name_H-M   'P 1'
#
loop_
_entity.id
_entity.type
_entity.pdbx_description
1 polymer ?
#
loop_
_entity_poly.entity_id
_entity_poly.type
_entity_poly.pdbx_seq_one_letter_code
_entity_poly.pdbx_strand_id
1 'polypeptide(L)'
;MSESFHLKRILLDAFAVVAILVAGCFICYNATLYTAGAAQEGYLALTNATVLEGEDLEPINRAEVLIKDGTIIEVGEEGKIDIPPGAKVLDLTSYTLMPGLIDMHVHLGPQTYKANEEPGILEMPKLVFDWVRFYPDTRRAFLENGVTTVRDLGNEHGWIMELRRHLRDGSLEGPRLFAAGPIFTTPGGHPVATFGVDPASDSVRLPSTTEEARRAVKELASGEDRADLIKVVQERGGAGRGLEPIAPEVLDAIVTEAHEQGLAVTAHWGTLEDLEDVLAAGVDGLEHVEARAVLDGWPEDVLDRLVEQNVPITPTLSVTDAVLPPQISSQLRLRVGELYAAGGWIVVGSDAPINGVPFGAGVHRELELLVDCGLTPQEALRAATIEAARALRTDSIGAIEPGRAADLLVVDGDPLQDIKDAQNVVMLFRDGRRVVDCQSRGQ
;
A
#
# COMPACT_ATOMS: atom_id res chain seq x y z
N MET A 1 -8.77 -61.79 17.76
CA MET A 1 -8.62 -61.42 16.32
C MET A 1 -9.60 -60.32 15.87
N SER A 2 -10.78 -60.21 16.43
CA SER A 2 -11.81 -59.22 15.99
C SER A 2 -11.50 -57.77 16.34
N GLU A 3 -10.96 -57.47 17.51
CA GLU A 3 -10.66 -56.08 17.99
C GLU A 3 -9.51 -55.41 17.20
N SER A 4 -8.47 -56.16 16.84
CA SER A 4 -7.36 -55.65 16.05
C SER A 4 -7.79 -55.29 14.63
N PHE A 5 -8.79 -55.97 14.08
CA PHE A 5 -9.32 -55.67 12.76
C PHE A 5 -10.21 -54.41 12.74
N HIS A 6 -10.96 -54.19 13.82
CA HIS A 6 -11.82 -53.00 13.99
C HIS A 6 -10.99 -51.75 14.17
N LEU A 7 -9.92 -51.81 14.98
CA LEU A 7 -9.02 -50.69 15.20
C LEU A 7 -8.26 -50.26 13.94
N LYS A 8 -7.79 -51.26 13.16
CA LYS A 8 -7.13 -50.97 11.86
C LYS A 8 -8.11 -50.32 10.84
N ARG A 9 -9.34 -50.69 10.85
CA ARG A 9 -10.36 -50.10 9.96
C ARG A 9 -10.69 -48.67 10.38
N ILE A 10 -10.84 -48.39 11.69
CA ILE A 10 -11.07 -47.03 12.20
C ILE A 10 -9.88 -46.11 11.86
N LEU A 11 -8.64 -46.62 12.02
CA LEU A 11 -7.44 -45.87 11.66
C LEU A 11 -7.34 -45.60 10.15
N LEU A 12 -7.71 -46.53 9.31
CA LEU A 12 -7.76 -46.38 7.84
C LEU A 12 -8.81 -45.36 7.42
N ASP A 13 -10.02 -45.44 8.02
CA ASP A 13 -11.10 -44.52 7.73
C ASP A 13 -10.73 -43.08 8.21
N ALA A 14 -10.13 -42.93 9.37
CA ALA A 14 -9.61 -41.65 9.86
C ALA A 14 -8.52 -41.08 8.94
N PHE A 15 -7.57 -41.92 8.49
CA PHE A 15 -6.53 -41.52 7.54
C PHE A 15 -7.13 -41.10 6.19
N ALA A 16 -8.12 -41.83 5.68
CA ALA A 16 -8.81 -41.44 4.44
C ALA A 16 -9.56 -40.11 4.56
N VAL A 17 -10.22 -39.86 5.68
CA VAL A 17 -10.89 -38.57 5.96
C VAL A 17 -9.86 -37.43 6.01
N VAL A 18 -8.74 -37.61 6.71
CA VAL A 18 -7.67 -36.61 6.78
C VAL A 18 -7.06 -36.39 5.39
N ALA A 19 -6.81 -37.43 4.62
CA ALA A 19 -6.28 -37.31 3.26
C ALA A 19 -7.25 -36.57 2.32
N ILE A 20 -8.56 -36.82 2.43
CA ILE A 20 -9.60 -36.11 1.66
C ILE A 20 -9.67 -34.64 2.07
N LEU A 21 -9.57 -34.33 3.38
CA LEU A 21 -9.55 -32.95 3.87
C LEU A 21 -8.29 -32.20 3.39
N VAL A 22 -7.14 -32.84 3.47
CA VAL A 22 -5.87 -32.26 2.98
C VAL A 22 -5.90 -32.04 1.47
N ALA A 23 -6.40 -33.00 0.70
CA ALA A 23 -6.57 -32.88 -0.74
C ALA A 23 -7.60 -31.79 -1.10
N GLY A 24 -8.71 -31.72 -0.36
CA GLY A 24 -9.71 -30.67 -0.51
C GLY A 24 -9.15 -29.30 -0.20
N CYS A 25 -8.41 -29.15 0.89
CA CYS A 25 -7.69 -27.90 1.23
C CYS A 25 -6.68 -27.53 0.15
N PHE A 26 -5.91 -28.49 -0.37
CA PHE A 26 -4.93 -28.27 -1.45
C PHE A 26 -5.59 -27.84 -2.76
N ILE A 27 -6.73 -28.46 -3.13
CA ILE A 27 -7.51 -28.09 -4.32
C ILE A 27 -8.13 -26.69 -4.13
N CYS A 28 -8.70 -26.40 -2.95
CA CYS A 28 -9.21 -25.07 -2.63
C CYS A 28 -8.10 -24.02 -2.65
N TYR A 29 -6.94 -24.32 -2.07
CA TYR A 29 -5.76 -23.46 -2.09
C TYR A 29 -5.33 -23.14 -3.53
N ASN A 30 -5.16 -24.15 -4.38
CA ASN A 30 -4.77 -23.92 -5.78
C ASN A 30 -5.87 -23.23 -6.62
N ALA A 31 -7.15 -23.47 -6.32
CA ALA A 31 -8.26 -22.79 -7.00
C ALA A 31 -8.43 -21.31 -6.56
N THR A 32 -7.93 -20.98 -5.35
CA THR A 32 -7.98 -19.62 -4.80
C THR A 32 -6.68 -18.85 -4.98
N LEU A 33 -5.58 -19.50 -5.41
CA LEU A 33 -4.35 -18.83 -5.79
C LEU A 33 -4.64 -17.93 -6.99
N TYR A 34 -4.84 -16.65 -6.72
CA TYR A 34 -4.95 -15.65 -7.77
C TYR A 34 -3.57 -15.46 -8.42
N THR A 35 -3.31 -16.30 -9.45
CA THR A 35 -2.02 -16.36 -10.17
C THR A 35 -2.00 -15.36 -11.31
N ALA A 36 -0.84 -14.80 -11.59
CA ALA A 36 -0.67 -13.91 -12.72
C ALA A 36 -0.85 -14.66 -14.05
N GLY A 37 -1.49 -14.00 -15.02
CA GLY A 37 -1.53 -14.44 -16.40
C GLY A 37 -0.14 -14.33 -17.05
N ALA A 38 -0.03 -14.80 -18.31
CA ALA A 38 1.18 -14.65 -19.09
C ALA A 38 1.59 -13.18 -19.23
N ALA A 39 2.88 -12.90 -19.17
CA ALA A 39 3.43 -11.56 -19.40
C ALA A 39 2.95 -11.03 -20.77
N GLN A 40 2.81 -9.70 -20.88
CA GLN A 40 2.55 -9.06 -22.18
C GLN A 40 3.83 -9.13 -23.02
N GLU A 41 3.76 -9.88 -24.10
CA GLU A 41 4.82 -9.96 -25.08
C GLU A 41 4.44 -9.19 -26.35
N GLY A 42 5.42 -8.55 -26.96
CA GLY A 42 5.24 -7.77 -28.20
C GLY A 42 4.59 -6.42 -27.97
N TYR A 43 3.99 -5.89 -29.03
CA TYR A 43 3.41 -4.54 -29.02
C TYR A 43 1.92 -4.57 -28.67
N LEU A 44 1.53 -3.62 -27.81
CA LEU A 44 0.13 -3.27 -27.49
C LEU A 44 -0.02 -1.76 -27.74
N ALA A 45 -1.01 -1.39 -28.52
CA ALA A 45 -1.39 0.01 -28.71
C ALA A 45 -2.76 0.25 -28.07
N LEU A 46 -2.83 1.23 -27.16
CA LEU A 46 -4.07 1.77 -26.61
C LEU A 46 -4.39 3.05 -27.38
N THR A 47 -5.58 3.13 -27.98
CA THR A 47 -5.89 4.20 -28.93
C THR A 47 -7.18 4.92 -28.55
N ASN A 48 -7.32 6.17 -29.03
CA ASN A 48 -8.51 7.01 -28.92
C ASN A 48 -8.94 7.42 -27.49
N ALA A 49 -8.11 7.19 -26.47
CA ALA A 49 -8.39 7.63 -25.11
C ALA A 49 -8.14 9.13 -24.90
N THR A 50 -8.75 9.73 -23.88
CA THR A 50 -8.15 10.87 -23.20
C THR A 50 -7.03 10.35 -22.30
N VAL A 51 -5.78 10.68 -22.59
CA VAL A 51 -4.62 10.21 -21.82
C VAL A 51 -4.16 11.33 -20.90
N LEU A 52 -4.07 11.04 -19.60
CA LEU A 52 -3.43 11.93 -18.62
C LEU A 52 -1.92 11.66 -18.65
N GLU A 53 -1.21 12.44 -19.45
CA GLU A 53 0.20 12.24 -19.79
C GLU A 53 1.14 12.95 -18.83
N GLY A 54 2.29 12.35 -18.65
CA GLY A 54 3.41 12.97 -17.94
C GLY A 54 3.22 13.07 -16.44
N GLU A 55 4.10 13.80 -15.81
CA GLU A 55 4.09 14.00 -14.36
C GLU A 55 2.99 14.98 -13.91
N ASP A 56 2.56 15.87 -14.79
CA ASP A 56 1.52 16.85 -14.51
C ASP A 56 0.10 16.34 -14.85
N LEU A 57 -0.02 15.13 -15.38
CA LEU A 57 -1.30 14.53 -15.80
C LEU A 57 -2.05 15.41 -16.80
N GLU A 58 -1.34 15.98 -17.77
CA GLU A 58 -1.93 16.83 -18.80
C GLU A 58 -2.80 16.01 -19.75
N PRO A 59 -4.06 16.41 -20.01
CA PRO A 59 -4.96 15.62 -20.84
C PRO A 59 -4.66 15.76 -22.32
N ILE A 60 -4.31 14.67 -22.99
CA ILE A 60 -4.24 14.57 -24.46
C ILE A 60 -5.48 13.84 -24.96
N ASN A 61 -6.35 14.55 -25.68
CA ASN A 61 -7.55 13.96 -26.24
C ASN A 61 -7.24 13.11 -27.47
N ARG A 62 -7.93 11.96 -27.61
CA ARG A 62 -7.75 11.03 -28.73
C ARG A 62 -6.28 10.64 -28.90
N ALA A 63 -5.64 10.35 -27.77
CA ALA A 63 -4.25 9.96 -27.75
C ALA A 63 -4.04 8.47 -27.97
N GLU A 64 -2.80 8.13 -28.28
CA GLU A 64 -2.30 6.76 -28.45
C GLU A 64 -1.16 6.52 -27.48
N VAL A 65 -1.11 5.32 -26.90
CA VAL A 65 -0.01 4.84 -26.06
C VAL A 65 0.50 3.53 -26.64
N LEU A 66 1.77 3.50 -27.06
CA LEU A 66 2.43 2.31 -27.54
C LEU A 66 3.23 1.65 -26.42
N ILE A 67 2.96 0.39 -26.18
CA ILE A 67 3.58 -0.44 -25.14
C ILE A 67 4.31 -1.59 -25.81
N LYS A 68 5.52 -1.91 -25.32
CA LYS A 68 6.27 -3.08 -25.73
C LYS A 68 6.80 -3.82 -24.51
N ASP A 69 6.47 -5.11 -24.42
CA ASP A 69 6.97 -6.00 -23.36
C ASP A 69 6.79 -5.39 -21.93
N GLY A 70 5.62 -4.76 -21.70
CA GLY A 70 5.27 -4.15 -20.42
C GLY A 70 5.77 -2.72 -20.18
N THR A 71 6.54 -2.14 -21.11
CA THR A 71 7.11 -0.79 -21.01
C THR A 71 6.43 0.15 -21.99
N ILE A 72 6.11 1.36 -21.58
CA ILE A 72 5.62 2.44 -22.44
C ILE A 72 6.77 2.88 -23.36
N ILE A 73 6.53 2.85 -24.68
CA ILE A 73 7.53 3.22 -25.68
C ILE A 73 7.30 4.62 -26.21
N GLU A 74 6.03 4.98 -26.43
CA GLU A 74 5.65 6.25 -27.03
C GLU A 74 4.24 6.65 -26.57
N VAL A 75 4.01 7.95 -26.42
CA VAL A 75 2.72 8.57 -26.14
C VAL A 75 2.54 9.75 -27.09
N GLY A 76 1.34 9.94 -27.64
CA GLY A 76 1.08 11.06 -28.54
C GLY A 76 -0.36 11.15 -29.02
N GLU A 77 -0.66 12.19 -29.80
CA GLU A 77 -1.95 12.39 -30.44
C GLU A 77 -2.24 11.30 -31.50
N GLU A 78 -3.52 11.07 -31.78
CA GLU A 78 -3.98 10.12 -32.79
C GLU A 78 -3.24 10.26 -34.14
N GLY A 79 -2.72 9.15 -34.66
CA GLY A 79 -2.02 9.07 -35.93
C GLY A 79 -0.62 9.68 -35.90
N LYS A 80 -0.08 10.05 -34.75
CA LYS A 80 1.31 10.52 -34.63
C LYS A 80 2.28 9.40 -34.27
N ILE A 81 1.80 8.28 -33.73
CA ILE A 81 2.60 7.14 -33.37
C ILE A 81 2.63 6.12 -34.53
N ASP A 82 3.80 5.62 -34.86
CA ASP A 82 3.96 4.53 -35.84
C ASP A 82 3.68 3.18 -35.14
N ILE A 83 2.41 2.75 -35.21
CA ILE A 83 1.99 1.46 -34.60
C ILE A 83 2.50 0.33 -35.48
N PRO A 84 3.40 -0.54 -34.96
CA PRO A 84 3.99 -1.62 -35.74
C PRO A 84 2.96 -2.60 -36.27
N PRO A 85 3.13 -3.14 -37.51
CA PRO A 85 2.29 -4.21 -38.02
C PRO A 85 2.29 -5.43 -37.08
N GLY A 86 1.09 -5.91 -36.72
CA GLY A 86 0.92 -7.04 -35.80
C GLY A 86 0.85 -6.64 -34.32
N ALA A 87 0.93 -5.35 -33.98
CA ALA A 87 0.59 -4.88 -32.63
C ALA A 87 -0.87 -5.25 -32.30
N LYS A 88 -1.11 -5.63 -31.06
CA LYS A 88 -2.48 -5.70 -30.53
C LYS A 88 -2.99 -4.28 -30.37
N VAL A 89 -4.17 -3.97 -30.90
CA VAL A 89 -4.78 -2.64 -30.78
C VAL A 89 -6.03 -2.74 -29.92
N LEU A 90 -6.15 -1.88 -28.93
CA LEU A 90 -7.32 -1.73 -28.06
C LEU A 90 -7.86 -0.32 -28.20
N ASP A 91 -9.06 -0.18 -28.69
CA ASP A 91 -9.77 1.10 -28.80
C ASP A 91 -10.40 1.46 -27.46
N LEU A 92 -10.02 2.61 -26.94
CA LEU A 92 -10.48 3.20 -25.67
C LEU A 92 -11.31 4.48 -25.89
N THR A 93 -11.99 4.57 -27.01
CA THR A 93 -12.89 5.71 -27.30
C THR A 93 -13.81 5.98 -26.11
N SER A 94 -13.90 7.24 -25.70
CA SER A 94 -14.72 7.74 -24.60
C SER A 94 -14.21 7.39 -23.18
N TYR A 95 -13.07 6.75 -23.03
CA TYR A 95 -12.46 6.48 -21.73
C TYR A 95 -11.30 7.40 -21.44
N THR A 96 -11.00 7.57 -20.16
CA THR A 96 -9.78 8.23 -19.68
C THR A 96 -8.75 7.17 -19.29
N LEU A 97 -7.53 7.33 -19.77
CA LEU A 97 -6.36 6.52 -19.44
C LEU A 97 -5.42 7.34 -18.55
N MET A 98 -5.13 6.83 -17.37
CA MET A 98 -4.28 7.47 -16.38
C MET A 98 -3.27 6.47 -15.78
N PRO A 99 -2.23 6.92 -15.05
CA PRO A 99 -1.36 6.02 -14.31
C PRO A 99 -2.16 5.21 -13.29
N GLY A 100 -1.72 3.97 -13.03
CA GLY A 100 -2.26 3.18 -11.94
C GLY A 100 -2.01 3.83 -10.58
N LEU A 101 -2.98 3.74 -9.67
CA LEU A 101 -2.92 4.36 -8.35
C LEU A 101 -1.91 3.64 -7.44
N ILE A 102 -1.31 4.41 -6.54
CA ILE A 102 -0.35 3.97 -5.53
C ILE A 102 -0.93 4.24 -4.14
N ASP A 103 -1.00 3.21 -3.29
CA ASP A 103 -1.39 3.33 -1.89
C ASP A 103 -0.14 3.25 -1.01
N MET A 104 0.24 4.38 -0.41
CA MET A 104 1.50 4.53 0.33
C MET A 104 1.44 4.04 1.78
N HIS A 105 0.27 3.57 2.25
CA HIS A 105 0.14 3.05 3.61
C HIS A 105 -0.90 1.94 3.68
N VAL A 106 -0.43 0.71 3.81
CA VAL A 106 -1.30 -0.46 4.03
C VAL A 106 -0.66 -1.42 5.03
N HIS A 107 -1.49 -2.32 5.57
CA HIS A 107 -1.08 -3.44 6.41
C HIS A 107 -1.69 -4.73 5.85
N LEU A 108 -0.92 -5.49 5.07
CA LEU A 108 -1.41 -6.67 4.33
C LEU A 108 -1.55 -7.93 5.19
N GLY A 109 -1.07 -7.92 6.41
CA GLY A 109 -1.11 -9.07 7.31
C GLY A 109 -2.54 -9.49 7.68
N PRO A 110 -2.70 -10.72 8.18
CA PRO A 110 -4.00 -11.19 8.64
C PRO A 110 -4.46 -10.38 9.85
N GLN A 111 -5.39 -9.47 9.63
CA GLN A 111 -6.01 -8.62 10.67
C GLN A 111 -7.09 -9.36 11.48
N THR A 112 -7.02 -10.70 11.54
CA THR A 112 -8.05 -11.55 12.14
C THR A 112 -7.94 -11.68 13.66
N TYR A 113 -6.89 -11.14 14.27
CA TYR A 113 -6.73 -11.22 15.71
C TYR A 113 -7.30 -9.99 16.40
N LYS A 114 -8.38 -10.20 17.15
CA LYS A 114 -8.63 -9.33 18.30
C LYS A 114 -7.46 -9.52 19.24
N ALA A 115 -6.74 -8.44 19.49
CA ALA A 115 -5.65 -8.43 20.46
C ALA A 115 -6.10 -9.16 21.73
N ASN A 116 -5.33 -10.17 22.16
CA ASN A 116 -5.52 -10.97 23.39
C ASN A 116 -6.56 -12.12 23.37
N GLU A 117 -7.07 -12.57 22.24
CA GLU A 117 -7.87 -13.80 22.18
C GLU A 117 -7.11 -14.88 21.41
N GLU A 118 -6.62 -15.92 22.10
CA GLU A 118 -6.15 -17.14 21.43
C GLU A 118 -7.34 -17.87 20.80
N PRO A 119 -7.30 -18.16 19.49
CA PRO A 119 -8.41 -18.85 18.84
C PRO A 119 -8.60 -20.26 19.40
N GLY A 120 -9.82 -20.59 19.75
CA GLY A 120 -10.20 -21.94 20.16
C GLY A 120 -9.96 -22.94 19.03
N ILE A 121 -9.69 -24.21 19.37
CA ILE A 121 -9.44 -25.27 18.39
C ILE A 121 -10.58 -25.43 17.36
N LEU A 122 -11.81 -25.07 17.73
CA LEU A 122 -12.98 -25.10 16.84
C LEU A 122 -13.03 -23.91 15.87
N GLU A 123 -12.27 -22.85 16.13
CA GLU A 123 -12.17 -21.65 15.28
C GLU A 123 -11.03 -21.77 14.27
N MET A 124 -10.07 -22.68 14.50
CA MET A 124 -8.93 -22.89 13.60
C MET A 124 -9.32 -23.15 12.13
N PRO A 125 -10.34 -23.98 11.81
CA PRO A 125 -10.73 -24.20 10.41
C PRO A 125 -11.22 -22.92 9.73
N LYS A 126 -11.95 -22.06 10.47
CA LYS A 126 -12.42 -20.76 9.96
C LYS A 126 -11.25 -19.81 9.74
N LEU A 127 -10.32 -19.75 10.70
CA LEU A 127 -9.11 -18.93 10.58
C LEU A 127 -8.26 -19.33 9.37
N VAL A 128 -8.02 -20.64 9.20
CA VAL A 128 -7.29 -21.14 8.01
C VAL A 128 -8.03 -20.81 6.72
N PHE A 129 -9.36 -20.94 6.70
CA PHE A 129 -10.17 -20.61 5.53
C PHE A 129 -10.15 -19.11 5.22
N ASP A 130 -10.31 -18.26 6.22
CA ASP A 130 -10.25 -16.80 6.08
C ASP A 130 -8.83 -16.37 5.65
N TRP A 131 -7.80 -17.02 6.18
CA TRP A 131 -6.40 -16.77 5.80
C TRP A 131 -6.13 -17.14 4.34
N VAL A 132 -6.60 -18.29 3.87
CA VAL A 132 -6.44 -18.73 2.46
C VAL A 132 -7.22 -17.82 1.50
N ARG A 133 -8.41 -17.34 1.88
CA ARG A 133 -9.23 -16.42 1.08
C ARG A 133 -8.75 -14.99 1.13
N PHE A 134 -8.31 -14.53 2.29
CA PHE A 134 -7.98 -13.13 2.53
C PHE A 134 -6.94 -12.61 1.53
N TYR A 135 -5.85 -13.33 1.29
CA TYR A 135 -4.80 -12.83 0.43
C TYR A 135 -5.18 -12.71 -1.06
N PRO A 136 -5.82 -13.70 -1.69
CA PRO A 136 -6.32 -13.54 -3.06
C PRO A 136 -7.34 -12.41 -3.17
N ASP A 137 -8.29 -12.34 -2.24
CA ASP A 137 -9.34 -11.32 -2.25
C ASP A 137 -8.78 -9.92 -1.97
N THR A 138 -7.82 -9.79 -1.05
CA THR A 138 -7.10 -8.53 -0.78
C THR A 138 -6.35 -8.03 -2.00
N ARG A 139 -5.55 -8.90 -2.64
CA ARG A 139 -4.77 -8.54 -3.82
C ARG A 139 -5.67 -8.14 -4.99
N ARG A 140 -6.79 -8.86 -5.16
CA ARG A 140 -7.82 -8.55 -6.15
C ARG A 140 -8.51 -7.23 -5.87
N ALA A 141 -8.83 -6.94 -4.60
CA ALA A 141 -9.48 -5.69 -4.21
C ALA A 141 -8.66 -4.46 -4.59
N PHE A 142 -7.34 -4.49 -4.43
CA PHE A 142 -6.48 -3.41 -4.91
C PHE A 142 -6.60 -3.22 -6.43
N LEU A 143 -6.43 -4.30 -7.19
CA LEU A 143 -6.46 -4.23 -8.66
C LEU A 143 -7.84 -3.81 -9.19
N GLU A 144 -8.93 -4.32 -8.61
CA GLU A 144 -10.30 -3.96 -8.99
C GLU A 144 -10.64 -2.49 -8.70
N ASN A 145 -9.89 -1.83 -7.80
CA ASN A 145 -9.97 -0.41 -7.51
C ASN A 145 -8.87 0.42 -8.18
N GLY A 146 -8.18 -0.11 -9.19
CA GLY A 146 -7.18 0.64 -9.94
C GLY A 146 -5.84 0.84 -9.27
N VAL A 147 -5.60 0.20 -8.12
CA VAL A 147 -4.35 0.31 -7.36
C VAL A 147 -3.34 -0.71 -7.88
N THR A 148 -2.27 -0.22 -8.53
CA THR A 148 -1.21 -1.05 -9.10
C THR A 148 -0.01 -1.23 -8.20
N THR A 149 0.15 -0.37 -7.19
CA THR A 149 1.29 -0.38 -6.27
C THR A 149 0.83 -0.08 -4.84
N VAL A 150 1.41 -0.80 -3.88
CA VAL A 150 1.15 -0.60 -2.45
C VAL A 150 2.45 -0.58 -1.65
N ARG A 151 2.46 0.16 -0.53
CA ARG A 151 3.53 0.18 0.45
C ARG A 151 3.03 -0.35 1.79
N ASP A 152 3.49 -1.57 2.17
CA ASP A 152 3.19 -2.18 3.47
C ASP A 152 4.14 -1.64 4.55
N LEU A 153 3.57 -1.12 5.63
CA LEU A 153 4.31 -0.43 6.69
C LEU A 153 4.31 -1.17 8.03
N GLY A 154 4.12 -2.48 8.02
CA GLY A 154 4.28 -3.26 9.23
C GLY A 154 3.75 -4.69 9.11
N ASN A 155 4.68 -5.65 9.08
CA ASN A 155 4.35 -7.07 8.95
C ASN A 155 5.48 -7.97 9.45
N GLU A 156 5.21 -9.28 9.58
CA GLU A 156 6.27 -10.26 9.76
C GLU A 156 7.20 -10.27 8.56
N HIS A 157 8.51 -10.09 8.81
CA HIS A 157 9.50 -9.90 7.75
C HIS A 157 9.51 -11.04 6.74
N GLY A 158 9.67 -12.26 7.19
CA GLY A 158 9.74 -13.42 6.30
C GLY A 158 8.51 -13.57 5.42
N TRP A 159 7.32 -13.36 5.99
CA TRP A 159 6.06 -13.49 5.27
C TRP A 159 5.87 -12.41 4.19
N ILE A 160 6.10 -11.13 4.53
CA ILE A 160 5.84 -10.04 3.58
C ILE A 160 6.86 -10.03 2.43
N MET A 161 8.11 -10.42 2.72
CA MET A 161 9.14 -10.54 1.68
C MET A 161 8.87 -11.72 0.74
N GLU A 162 8.33 -12.83 1.24
CA GLU A 162 7.89 -13.94 0.42
C GLU A 162 6.74 -13.52 -0.50
N LEU A 163 5.72 -12.84 0.02
CA LEU A 163 4.63 -12.28 -0.79
C LEU A 163 5.17 -11.35 -1.87
N ARG A 164 6.07 -10.42 -1.51
CA ARG A 164 6.69 -9.50 -2.46
C ARG A 164 7.41 -10.23 -3.60
N ARG A 165 8.16 -11.30 -3.26
CA ARG A 165 8.85 -12.13 -4.26
C ARG A 165 7.86 -12.76 -5.24
N HIS A 166 6.77 -13.36 -4.75
CA HIS A 166 5.74 -13.98 -5.57
C HIS A 166 4.98 -12.99 -6.46
N LEU A 167 4.76 -11.76 -5.98
CA LEU A 167 4.17 -10.68 -6.79
C LEU A 167 5.13 -10.17 -7.86
N ARG A 168 6.42 -10.15 -7.57
CA ARG A 168 7.47 -9.70 -8.50
C ARG A 168 7.76 -10.73 -9.59
N ASP A 169 7.82 -12.02 -9.26
CA ASP A 169 8.08 -13.09 -10.22
C ASP A 169 6.82 -13.51 -11.02
N GLY A 170 5.65 -12.95 -10.68
CA GLY A 170 4.39 -13.23 -11.35
C GLY A 170 3.75 -14.57 -11.02
N SER A 171 4.22 -15.28 -10.02
CA SER A 171 3.56 -16.50 -9.53
C SER A 171 2.23 -16.20 -8.84
N LEU A 172 2.09 -14.98 -8.30
CA LEU A 172 0.84 -14.45 -7.78
C LEU A 172 0.45 -13.14 -8.52
N GLU A 173 -0.86 -12.97 -8.75
CA GLU A 173 -1.42 -11.71 -9.25
C GLU A 173 -1.70 -10.74 -8.10
N GLY A 174 -1.35 -9.48 -8.27
CA GLY A 174 -1.59 -8.43 -7.28
C GLY A 174 -0.86 -7.13 -7.61
N PRO A 175 -0.96 -6.11 -6.76
CA PRO A 175 -0.22 -4.87 -6.90
C PRO A 175 1.29 -5.10 -6.72
N ARG A 176 2.11 -4.19 -7.24
CA ARG A 176 3.53 -4.09 -6.90
C ARG A 176 3.65 -3.77 -5.42
N LEU A 177 4.51 -4.49 -4.72
CA LEU A 177 4.65 -4.37 -3.28
C LEU A 177 6.01 -3.80 -2.89
N PHE A 178 5.99 -2.67 -2.18
CA PHE A 178 7.09 -2.16 -1.37
C PHE A 178 6.81 -2.48 0.10
N ALA A 179 7.78 -2.96 0.85
CA ALA A 179 7.55 -3.45 2.20
C ALA A 179 8.66 -3.03 3.18
N ALA A 180 8.23 -2.52 4.33
CA ALA A 180 9.12 -2.22 5.45
C ALA A 180 9.51 -3.48 6.24
N GLY A 181 8.66 -4.50 6.27
CA GLY A 181 8.79 -5.61 7.21
C GLY A 181 8.40 -5.18 8.61
N PRO A 182 9.22 -5.49 9.65
CA PRO A 182 8.87 -5.20 11.04
C PRO A 182 8.90 -3.71 11.38
N ILE A 183 8.05 -3.33 12.32
CA ILE A 183 7.99 -1.98 12.88
C ILE A 183 9.05 -1.83 13.98
N PHE A 184 9.83 -0.76 13.96
CA PHE A 184 10.68 -0.36 15.08
C PHE A 184 9.87 0.42 16.11
N THR A 185 9.87 -0.06 17.35
CA THR A 185 9.12 0.54 18.47
C THR A 185 9.75 0.11 19.82
N THR A 186 9.02 0.26 20.91
CA THR A 186 9.43 -0.19 22.25
C THR A 186 8.44 -1.21 22.83
N PRO A 187 8.78 -1.95 23.90
CA PRO A 187 7.85 -2.85 24.57
C PRO A 187 6.60 -2.15 25.12
N GLY A 188 6.72 -0.89 25.52
CA GLY A 188 5.62 -0.04 26.00
C GLY A 188 4.99 0.85 24.94
N GLY A 189 5.46 0.75 23.69
CA GLY A 189 5.01 1.59 22.56
C GLY A 189 3.89 0.96 21.73
N HIS A 190 3.41 1.73 20.74
CA HIS A 190 2.50 1.24 19.71
C HIS A 190 3.30 0.45 18.64
N PRO A 191 2.84 -0.67 18.10
CA PRO A 191 1.55 -1.35 18.33
C PRO A 191 1.57 -2.39 19.46
N VAL A 192 2.72 -2.61 20.12
CA VAL A 192 2.87 -3.64 21.17
C VAL A 192 1.88 -3.40 22.32
N ALA A 193 1.93 -2.23 22.93
CA ALA A 193 1.06 -1.88 24.05
C ALA A 193 -0.39 -1.55 23.64
N THR A 194 -0.65 -1.25 22.37
CA THR A 194 -1.95 -0.78 21.90
C THR A 194 -2.79 -1.88 21.27
N PHE A 195 -2.18 -2.73 20.45
CA PHE A 195 -2.84 -3.85 19.78
C PHE A 195 -2.46 -5.22 20.34
N GLY A 196 -1.58 -5.26 21.36
CA GLY A 196 -1.16 -6.52 21.97
C GLY A 196 -0.28 -7.36 21.04
N VAL A 197 0.49 -6.72 20.17
CA VAL A 197 1.46 -7.43 19.32
C VAL A 197 2.48 -8.12 20.23
N ASP A 198 2.75 -9.42 19.99
CA ASP A 198 3.73 -10.16 20.76
C ASP A 198 5.13 -9.53 20.58
N PRO A 199 5.79 -9.09 21.67
CA PRO A 199 7.16 -8.56 21.58
C PRO A 199 8.20 -9.53 20.99
N ALA A 200 7.92 -10.83 21.00
CA ALA A 200 8.77 -11.85 20.40
C ALA A 200 8.45 -12.12 18.91
N SER A 201 7.40 -11.48 18.37
CA SER A 201 7.00 -11.62 16.97
C SER A 201 8.03 -11.02 16.03
N ASP A 202 8.15 -11.62 14.83
CA ASP A 202 8.99 -11.07 13.75
C ASP A 202 8.41 -9.78 13.11
N SER A 203 7.22 -9.35 13.55
CA SER A 203 6.57 -8.12 13.08
C SER A 203 7.04 -6.83 13.78
N VAL A 204 7.86 -6.94 14.83
CA VAL A 204 8.41 -5.79 15.56
C VAL A 204 9.90 -5.93 15.80
N ARG A 205 10.60 -4.80 15.96
CA ARG A 205 11.97 -4.67 16.44
C ARG A 205 11.97 -3.70 17.61
N LEU A 206 12.52 -4.14 18.75
CA LEU A 206 12.46 -3.43 20.03
C LEU A 206 13.88 -3.11 20.54
N PRO A 207 14.68 -2.34 19.79
CA PRO A 207 16.03 -2.02 20.22
C PRO A 207 16.01 -1.11 21.45
N SER A 208 16.82 -1.44 22.47
CA SER A 208 17.00 -0.65 23.68
C SER A 208 18.33 0.12 23.70
N THR A 209 19.21 -0.19 22.75
CA THR A 209 20.52 0.46 22.59
C THR A 209 20.78 0.83 21.13
N THR A 210 21.71 1.77 20.91
CA THR A 210 22.15 2.18 19.57
C THR A 210 22.78 1.01 18.78
N GLU A 211 23.48 0.11 19.46
CA GLU A 211 24.10 -1.08 18.85
C GLU A 211 23.04 -2.08 18.39
N GLU A 212 22.00 -2.29 19.19
CA GLU A 212 20.86 -3.14 18.80
C GLU A 212 20.11 -2.56 17.62
N ALA A 213 19.86 -1.24 17.62
CA ALA A 213 19.23 -0.52 16.53
C ALA A 213 20.00 -0.71 15.21
N ARG A 214 21.29 -0.41 15.20
CA ARG A 214 22.14 -0.57 14.02
C ARG A 214 22.19 -2.01 13.52
N ARG A 215 22.29 -2.98 14.43
CA ARG A 215 22.27 -4.39 14.04
C ARG A 215 20.96 -4.79 13.38
N ALA A 216 19.81 -4.41 13.96
CA ALA A 216 18.50 -4.73 13.42
C ALA A 216 18.28 -4.11 12.03
N VAL A 217 18.72 -2.86 11.81
CA VAL A 217 18.64 -2.23 10.48
C VAL A 217 19.52 -2.96 9.46
N LYS A 218 20.78 -3.32 9.83
CA LYS A 218 21.67 -4.09 8.94
C LYS A 218 21.11 -5.44 8.52
N GLU A 219 20.45 -6.13 9.46
CA GLU A 219 19.76 -7.39 9.17
C GLU A 219 18.69 -7.21 8.11
N LEU A 220 17.82 -6.19 8.26
CA LEU A 220 16.76 -5.88 7.29
C LEU A 220 17.28 -5.32 5.97
N ALA A 221 18.46 -4.73 5.94
CA ALA A 221 19.08 -4.17 4.74
C ALA A 221 19.84 -5.19 3.91
N SER A 222 19.91 -6.47 4.33
CA SER A 222 20.79 -7.47 3.75
C SER A 222 20.04 -8.62 3.07
N GLY A 223 20.73 -9.30 2.12
CA GLY A 223 20.24 -10.51 1.47
C GLY A 223 19.16 -10.26 0.39
N GLU A 224 18.54 -11.35 -0.05
CA GLU A 224 17.46 -11.31 -1.07
C GLU A 224 16.15 -10.77 -0.50
N ASP A 225 15.93 -10.94 0.79
CA ASP A 225 14.74 -10.47 1.52
C ASP A 225 14.95 -9.09 2.16
N ARG A 226 15.84 -8.27 1.56
CA ARG A 226 16.09 -6.89 1.98
C ARG A 226 14.77 -6.10 2.01
N ALA A 227 14.52 -5.34 3.09
CA ALA A 227 13.42 -4.39 3.16
C ALA A 227 13.60 -3.24 2.13
N ASP A 228 12.50 -2.65 1.69
CA ASP A 228 12.55 -1.49 0.78
C ASP A 228 12.73 -0.17 1.55
N LEU A 229 12.30 -0.16 2.82
CA LEU A 229 12.40 0.99 3.73
C LEU A 229 12.31 0.50 5.18
N ILE A 230 12.50 1.43 6.13
CA ILE A 230 12.31 1.20 7.56
C ILE A 230 11.04 1.95 8.03
N LYS A 231 10.22 1.31 8.87
CA LYS A 231 9.12 1.94 9.59
C LYS A 231 9.46 2.07 11.07
N VAL A 232 9.35 3.28 11.60
CA VAL A 232 9.44 3.57 13.04
C VAL A 232 8.10 4.05 13.58
N VAL A 233 7.87 3.82 14.87
CA VAL A 233 6.73 4.37 15.60
C VAL A 233 7.26 5.14 16.80
N GLN A 234 7.07 6.44 16.76
CA GLN A 234 7.41 7.38 17.81
C GLN A 234 6.11 7.94 18.39
N GLU A 235 5.66 7.43 19.53
CA GLU A 235 4.38 7.82 20.11
C GLU A 235 4.40 7.77 21.64
N ARG A 236 4.18 8.94 22.26
CA ARG A 236 4.01 9.09 23.71
C ARG A 236 2.58 8.84 24.19
N GLY A 237 1.65 8.63 23.25
CA GLY A 237 0.23 8.52 23.56
C GLY A 237 -0.40 9.87 23.90
N GLY A 238 -1.58 9.83 24.53
CA GLY A 238 -2.34 11.03 24.88
C GLY A 238 -3.62 10.69 25.64
N ALA A 239 -4.31 11.72 26.17
CA ALA A 239 -5.58 11.57 26.88
C ALA A 239 -5.56 10.55 28.04
N GLY A 240 -4.46 10.52 28.82
CA GLY A 240 -4.32 9.62 29.96
C GLY A 240 -3.75 8.25 29.65
N ARG A 241 -3.45 7.94 28.39
CA ARG A 241 -2.73 6.76 27.94
C ARG A 241 -1.28 7.13 27.65
N GLY A 242 -0.37 6.82 28.56
CA GLY A 242 1.08 6.95 28.33
C GLY A 242 1.58 5.77 27.50
N LEU A 243 2.35 6.05 26.46
CA LEU A 243 3.11 5.07 25.70
C LEU A 243 4.59 5.38 25.84
N GLU A 244 5.43 4.39 25.63
CA GLU A 244 6.88 4.53 25.73
C GLU A 244 7.46 4.77 24.32
N PRO A 245 7.94 6.00 24.03
CA PRO A 245 8.57 6.31 22.75
C PRO A 245 9.97 5.68 22.64
N ILE A 246 10.50 5.60 21.43
CA ILE A 246 11.91 5.24 21.21
C ILE A 246 12.79 6.34 21.80
N ALA A 247 13.86 5.98 22.54
CA ALA A 247 14.81 6.95 23.06
C ALA A 247 15.50 7.70 21.91
N PRO A 248 15.70 9.04 22.00
CA PRO A 248 16.21 9.85 20.89
C PRO A 248 17.51 9.33 20.28
N GLU A 249 18.46 8.86 21.08
CA GLU A 249 19.72 8.29 20.60
C GLU A 249 19.57 6.97 19.88
N VAL A 250 18.53 6.19 20.21
CA VAL A 250 18.20 4.93 19.53
C VAL A 250 17.49 5.22 18.20
N LEU A 251 16.59 6.21 18.18
CA LEU A 251 15.92 6.67 16.96
C LEU A 251 16.93 7.23 15.95
N ASP A 252 17.85 8.09 16.41
CA ASP A 252 18.96 8.62 15.60
C ASP A 252 19.84 7.49 15.02
N ALA A 253 20.13 6.46 15.83
CA ALA A 253 20.90 5.32 15.37
C ALA A 253 20.16 4.46 14.32
N ILE A 254 18.82 4.34 14.42
CA ILE A 254 17.99 3.67 13.40
C ILE A 254 18.08 4.45 12.09
N VAL A 255 17.81 5.75 12.11
CA VAL A 255 17.77 6.61 10.92
C VAL A 255 19.15 6.69 10.26
N THR A 256 20.19 6.97 11.03
CA THR A 256 21.56 7.04 10.52
C THR A 256 21.98 5.74 9.85
N GLU A 257 21.76 4.59 10.50
CA GLU A 257 22.13 3.30 9.92
C GLU A 257 21.31 2.97 8.67
N ALA A 258 20.00 3.29 8.68
CA ALA A 258 19.14 3.09 7.50
C ALA A 258 19.67 3.87 6.29
N HIS A 259 20.06 5.14 6.50
CA HIS A 259 20.66 5.97 5.45
C HIS A 259 22.01 5.43 4.97
N GLU A 260 22.87 4.93 5.88
CA GLU A 260 24.14 4.27 5.51
C GLU A 260 23.91 3.02 4.65
N GLN A 261 22.78 2.32 4.85
CA GLN A 261 22.36 1.16 4.05
C GLN A 261 21.53 1.56 2.81
N GLY A 262 21.28 2.84 2.56
CA GLY A 262 20.49 3.34 1.44
C GLY A 262 18.99 3.04 1.56
N LEU A 263 18.46 2.90 2.79
CA LEU A 263 17.04 2.75 3.08
C LEU A 263 16.45 4.08 3.55
N ALA A 264 15.24 4.38 3.08
CA ALA A 264 14.43 5.47 3.62
C ALA A 264 13.82 5.05 4.97
N VAL A 265 13.53 6.02 5.83
CA VAL A 265 12.81 5.80 7.09
C VAL A 265 11.51 6.59 7.08
N THR A 266 10.39 5.94 7.34
CA THR A 266 9.10 6.61 7.56
C THR A 266 8.62 6.43 8.98
N ALA A 267 7.97 7.44 9.55
CA ALA A 267 7.63 7.50 10.96
C ALA A 267 6.12 7.70 11.19
N HIS A 268 5.54 6.87 12.04
CA HIS A 268 4.32 7.19 12.77
C HIS A 268 4.68 8.11 13.95
N TRP A 269 3.86 9.11 14.25
CA TRP A 269 4.02 10.04 15.35
C TRP A 269 2.67 10.32 16.03
N GLY A 270 2.63 10.67 17.29
CA GLY A 270 1.39 10.84 18.03
C GLY A 270 1.16 12.23 18.62
N THR A 271 2.22 12.94 18.96
CA THR A 271 2.20 14.31 19.54
C THR A 271 3.14 15.23 18.79
N LEU A 272 3.05 16.54 19.03
CA LEU A 272 4.03 17.50 18.46
C LEU A 272 5.46 17.21 18.93
N GLU A 273 5.64 16.73 20.17
CA GLU A 273 6.96 16.34 20.68
C GLU A 273 7.50 15.10 19.93
N ASP A 274 6.63 14.13 19.59
CA ASP A 274 7.02 13.00 18.77
C ASP A 274 7.40 13.42 17.34
N LEU A 275 6.66 14.38 16.78
CA LEU A 275 6.96 14.95 15.47
C LEU A 275 8.33 15.66 15.48
N GLU A 276 8.62 16.43 16.55
CA GLU A 276 9.93 17.08 16.73
C GLU A 276 11.07 16.04 16.76
N ASP A 277 10.89 14.93 17.50
CA ASP A 277 11.89 13.87 17.59
C ASP A 277 12.20 13.26 16.23
N VAL A 278 11.15 12.89 15.46
CA VAL A 278 11.36 12.23 14.16
C VAL A 278 11.92 13.19 13.11
N LEU A 279 11.53 14.47 13.13
CA LEU A 279 12.11 15.49 12.26
C LEU A 279 13.57 15.79 12.62
N ALA A 280 13.92 15.80 13.92
CA ALA A 280 15.29 15.98 14.38
C ALA A 280 16.18 14.79 13.99
N ALA A 281 15.66 13.57 14.03
CA ALA A 281 16.36 12.37 13.58
C ALA A 281 16.53 12.31 12.06
N GLY A 282 15.79 13.10 11.27
CA GLY A 282 15.91 13.18 9.82
C GLY A 282 15.20 12.08 9.07
N VAL A 283 13.98 11.71 9.46
CA VAL A 283 13.18 10.73 8.73
C VAL A 283 12.81 11.21 7.33
N ASP A 284 12.57 10.28 6.42
CA ASP A 284 12.29 10.54 5.00
C ASP A 284 10.79 10.52 4.65
N GLY A 285 9.92 10.28 5.64
CA GLY A 285 8.47 10.28 5.46
C GLY A 285 7.74 10.31 6.78
N LEU A 286 6.52 10.82 6.76
CA LEU A 286 5.62 10.89 7.92
C LEU A 286 4.29 10.22 7.59
N GLU A 287 3.82 9.43 8.53
CA GLU A 287 2.54 8.75 8.44
C GLU A 287 1.54 9.41 9.37
N HIS A 288 0.33 9.60 8.87
CA HIS A 288 -0.79 10.26 9.51
C HIS A 288 -0.60 11.78 9.70
N VAL A 289 -1.70 12.46 9.84
CA VAL A 289 -1.79 13.78 10.46
C VAL A 289 -2.60 13.61 11.73
N GLU A 290 -1.91 13.67 12.87
CA GLU A 290 -2.52 13.35 14.15
C GLU A 290 -3.43 14.44 14.68
N ALA A 291 -4.75 14.15 14.69
CA ALA A 291 -5.76 15.10 15.15
C ALA A 291 -5.45 15.67 16.54
N ARG A 292 -4.99 14.83 17.47
CA ARG A 292 -4.64 15.26 18.84
C ARG A 292 -3.55 16.33 18.90
N ALA A 293 -2.65 16.32 17.92
CA ALA A 293 -1.53 17.23 17.88
C ALA A 293 -1.88 18.56 17.20
N VAL A 294 -2.75 18.56 16.18
CA VAL A 294 -2.90 19.71 15.28
C VAL A 294 -4.29 20.33 15.24
N LEU A 295 -5.30 19.82 15.98
CA LEU A 295 -6.66 20.38 15.93
C LEU A 295 -6.72 21.87 16.24
N ASP A 296 -5.94 22.35 17.20
CA ASP A 296 -5.88 23.76 17.57
C ASP A 296 -5.06 24.63 16.59
N GLY A 297 -4.45 24.03 15.57
CA GLY A 297 -3.60 24.66 14.55
C GLY A 297 -2.20 24.06 14.51
N TRP A 298 -1.54 24.21 13.36
CA TRP A 298 -0.12 23.91 13.24
C TRP A 298 0.71 25.01 13.95
N PRO A 299 1.72 24.67 14.76
CA PRO A 299 2.74 25.65 15.10
C PRO A 299 3.45 26.12 13.83
N GLU A 300 3.64 27.44 13.69
CA GLU A 300 4.19 28.04 12.47
C GLU A 300 5.60 27.51 12.15
N ASP A 301 6.45 27.38 13.15
CA ASP A 301 7.80 26.83 13.02
C ASP A 301 7.84 25.34 12.60
N VAL A 302 6.85 24.56 13.03
CA VAL A 302 6.70 23.14 12.61
C VAL A 302 6.28 23.04 11.17
N LEU A 303 5.31 23.86 10.76
CA LEU A 303 4.82 23.87 9.38
C LEU A 303 5.92 24.27 8.40
N ASP A 304 6.66 25.33 8.72
CA ASP A 304 7.82 25.79 7.92
C ASP A 304 8.86 24.68 7.77
N ARG A 305 9.18 24.00 8.85
CA ARG A 305 10.17 22.88 8.82
C ARG A 305 9.70 21.69 7.97
N LEU A 306 8.42 21.32 8.02
CA LEU A 306 7.88 20.26 7.18
C LEU A 306 8.04 20.59 5.70
N VAL A 307 7.81 21.85 5.33
CA VAL A 307 7.98 22.34 3.96
C VAL A 307 9.47 22.43 3.59
N GLU A 308 10.32 23.00 4.45
CA GLU A 308 11.77 23.14 4.19
C GLU A 308 12.48 21.80 4.07
N GLN A 309 12.12 20.82 4.90
CA GLN A 309 12.70 19.46 4.84
C GLN A 309 12.14 18.65 3.69
N ASN A 310 11.04 19.10 3.05
CA ASN A 310 10.38 18.43 1.93
C ASN A 310 10.09 16.94 2.19
N VAL A 311 9.54 16.65 3.39
CA VAL A 311 9.21 15.29 3.82
C VAL A 311 7.81 14.93 3.31
N PRO A 312 7.63 13.83 2.54
CA PRO A 312 6.31 13.38 2.14
C PRO A 312 5.47 12.94 3.35
N ILE A 313 4.23 13.38 3.37
CA ILE A 313 3.27 13.09 4.43
C ILE A 313 2.11 12.29 3.84
N THR A 314 1.80 11.15 4.47
CA THR A 314 0.66 10.31 4.15
C THR A 314 -0.44 10.57 5.18
N PRO A 315 -1.46 11.42 4.93
CA PRO A 315 -2.39 11.89 5.97
C PRO A 315 -3.30 10.79 6.51
N THR A 316 -3.61 9.76 5.72
CA THR A 316 -4.52 8.65 6.04
C THR A 316 -5.87 9.11 6.60
N LEU A 317 -6.45 10.10 5.96
CA LEU A 317 -7.72 10.71 6.38
C LEU A 317 -8.88 9.71 6.38
N SER A 318 -8.84 8.71 5.51
CA SER A 318 -9.86 7.65 5.43
C SER A 318 -10.01 6.87 6.73
N VAL A 319 -8.91 6.57 7.44
CA VAL A 319 -8.94 5.93 8.76
C VAL A 319 -9.58 6.84 9.83
N THR A 320 -9.21 8.10 9.83
CA THR A 320 -9.72 9.06 10.82
C THR A 320 -11.17 9.43 10.56
N ASP A 321 -11.57 9.57 9.28
CA ASP A 321 -12.96 9.84 8.88
C ASP A 321 -13.90 8.68 9.27
N ALA A 322 -13.41 7.44 9.29
CA ALA A 322 -14.18 6.27 9.68
C ALA A 322 -14.55 6.24 11.18
N VAL A 323 -13.76 6.87 12.05
CA VAL A 323 -13.91 6.74 13.52
C VAL A 323 -14.07 8.04 14.28
N LEU A 324 -13.61 9.16 13.74
CA LEU A 324 -13.72 10.46 14.42
C LEU A 324 -15.12 11.07 14.25
N PRO A 325 -15.61 11.84 15.24
CA PRO A 325 -16.79 12.66 15.05
C PRO A 325 -16.65 13.59 13.83
N PRO A 326 -17.73 13.85 13.05
CA PRO A 326 -17.65 14.66 11.83
C PRO A 326 -17.00 16.04 12.02
N GLN A 327 -17.19 16.66 13.20
CA GLN A 327 -16.61 17.96 13.52
C GLN A 327 -15.07 17.88 13.63
N ILE A 328 -14.56 16.83 14.26
CA ILE A 328 -13.11 16.59 14.41
C ILE A 328 -12.50 16.24 13.05
N SER A 329 -13.16 15.35 12.30
CA SER A 329 -12.72 14.98 10.95
C SER A 329 -12.67 16.21 10.01
N SER A 330 -13.66 17.10 10.08
CA SER A 330 -13.67 18.35 9.31
C SER A 330 -12.53 19.30 9.71
N GLN A 331 -12.23 19.42 11.00
CA GLN A 331 -11.10 20.23 11.47
C GLN A 331 -9.75 19.63 11.01
N LEU A 332 -9.61 18.31 11.05
CA LEU A 332 -8.40 17.67 10.57
C LEU A 332 -8.17 17.91 9.08
N ARG A 333 -9.24 17.86 8.26
CA ARG A 333 -9.14 18.23 6.84
C ARG A 333 -8.66 19.66 6.65
N LEU A 334 -9.12 20.62 7.46
CA LEU A 334 -8.58 21.99 7.43
C LEU A 334 -7.08 22.02 7.72
N ARG A 335 -6.61 21.22 8.69
CA ARG A 335 -5.16 21.15 9.01
C ARG A 335 -4.34 20.57 7.86
N VAL A 336 -4.85 19.55 7.19
CA VAL A 336 -4.21 18.99 5.98
C VAL A 336 -4.21 20.01 4.85
N GLY A 337 -5.31 20.76 4.66
CA GLY A 337 -5.38 21.84 3.68
C GLY A 337 -4.40 22.98 3.97
N GLU A 338 -4.21 23.37 5.24
CA GLU A 338 -3.20 24.37 5.65
C GLU A 338 -1.78 23.89 5.34
N LEU A 339 -1.46 22.62 5.65
CA LEU A 339 -0.19 22.01 5.30
C LEU A 339 0.06 22.04 3.78
N TYR A 340 -0.94 21.64 3.00
CA TYR A 340 -0.84 21.67 1.54
C TYR A 340 -0.65 23.09 1.00
N ALA A 341 -1.45 24.05 1.48
CA ALA A 341 -1.37 25.45 1.07
C ALA A 341 -0.03 26.11 1.42
N ALA A 342 0.65 25.63 2.47
CA ALA A 342 2.01 26.04 2.83
C ALA A 342 3.08 25.42 1.90
N GLY A 343 2.75 24.47 1.04
CA GLY A 343 3.67 23.77 0.15
C GLY A 343 4.12 22.41 0.69
N GLY A 344 3.43 21.84 1.66
CA GLY A 344 3.73 20.49 2.17
C GLY A 344 3.53 19.41 1.11
N TRP A 345 4.43 18.44 1.08
CA TRP A 345 4.38 17.32 0.13
C TRP A 345 3.45 16.23 0.63
N ILE A 346 2.27 16.09 0.00
CA ILE A 346 1.24 15.12 0.36
C ILE A 346 1.26 13.94 -0.61
N VAL A 347 1.14 12.72 -0.07
CA VAL A 347 0.97 11.46 -0.83
C VAL A 347 -0.23 10.69 -0.29
N VAL A 348 -0.88 9.91 -1.17
CA VAL A 348 -2.07 9.12 -0.81
C VAL A 348 -1.69 7.82 -0.11
N GLY A 349 -2.36 7.50 0.99
CA GLY A 349 -2.32 6.21 1.66
C GLY A 349 -3.56 5.98 2.50
N SER A 350 -4.10 4.76 2.46
CA SER A 350 -5.39 4.45 3.06
C SER A 350 -5.33 3.97 4.50
N ASP A 351 -4.18 3.45 4.92
CA ASP A 351 -3.98 2.70 6.17
C ASP A 351 -4.95 1.50 6.30
N ALA A 352 -5.36 0.95 5.15
CA ALA A 352 -6.21 -0.25 5.14
C ALA A 352 -5.46 -1.46 5.73
N PRO A 353 -6.14 -2.30 6.54
CA PRO A 353 -7.57 -2.30 6.85
C PRO A 353 -7.92 -1.70 8.23
N ILE A 354 -7.08 -0.83 8.78
CA ILE A 354 -7.28 -0.23 10.10
C ILE A 354 -8.66 0.45 10.16
N ASN A 355 -9.33 0.30 11.29
CA ASN A 355 -10.68 0.83 11.53
C ASN A 355 -11.74 0.44 10.46
N GLY A 356 -11.49 -0.62 9.70
CA GLY A 356 -12.43 -1.12 8.69
C GLY A 356 -12.33 -0.43 7.33
N VAL A 357 -11.29 0.35 7.07
CA VAL A 357 -11.01 0.90 5.75
C VAL A 357 -10.80 -0.24 4.74
N PRO A 358 -11.57 -0.30 3.65
CA PRO A 358 -11.47 -1.41 2.71
C PRO A 358 -10.20 -1.29 1.84
N PHE A 359 -9.55 -2.41 1.58
CA PHE A 359 -8.43 -2.48 0.66
C PHE A 359 -8.83 -1.99 -0.75
N GLY A 360 -7.98 -1.20 -1.35
CA GLY A 360 -8.20 -0.59 -2.66
C GLY A 360 -9.21 0.57 -2.63
N ALA A 361 -10.44 0.33 -2.20
CA ALA A 361 -11.46 1.37 -2.14
C ALA A 361 -11.13 2.51 -1.16
N GLY A 362 -10.31 2.23 -0.14
CA GLY A 362 -9.80 3.25 0.78
C GLY A 362 -9.05 4.38 0.07
N VAL A 363 -8.34 4.07 -1.03
CA VAL A 363 -7.63 5.08 -1.83
C VAL A 363 -8.58 6.09 -2.46
N HIS A 364 -9.72 5.64 -2.99
CA HIS A 364 -10.70 6.56 -3.57
C HIS A 364 -11.30 7.48 -2.51
N ARG A 365 -11.54 6.94 -1.29
CA ARG A 365 -11.98 7.77 -0.17
C ARG A 365 -10.92 8.81 0.21
N GLU A 366 -9.65 8.42 0.25
CA GLU A 366 -8.54 9.35 0.51
C GLU A 366 -8.47 10.46 -0.54
N LEU A 367 -8.60 10.13 -1.83
CA LEU A 367 -8.64 11.11 -2.92
C LEU A 367 -9.78 12.11 -2.74
N GLU A 368 -11.00 11.66 -2.42
CA GLU A 368 -12.15 12.55 -2.14
C GLU A 368 -11.85 13.49 -0.95
N LEU A 369 -11.27 12.94 0.12
CA LEU A 369 -10.94 13.72 1.32
C LEU A 369 -9.85 14.74 1.07
N LEU A 370 -8.86 14.44 0.22
CA LEU A 370 -7.84 15.42 -0.19
C LEU A 370 -8.43 16.55 -1.02
N VAL A 371 -9.39 16.26 -1.89
CA VAL A 371 -10.15 17.32 -2.59
C VAL A 371 -10.96 18.17 -1.59
N ASP A 372 -11.58 17.54 -0.57
CA ASP A 372 -12.23 18.26 0.53
C ASP A 372 -11.25 19.12 1.36
N CYS A 373 -9.95 18.79 1.37
CA CYS A 373 -8.88 19.60 1.98
C CYS A 373 -8.49 20.82 1.14
N GLY A 374 -8.92 20.89 -0.11
CA GLY A 374 -8.65 22.00 -1.04
C GLY A 374 -7.68 21.69 -2.18
N LEU A 375 -7.23 20.45 -2.32
CA LEU A 375 -6.51 20.02 -3.51
C LEU A 375 -7.47 20.00 -4.72
N THR A 376 -6.97 20.34 -5.89
CA THR A 376 -7.69 20.05 -7.13
C THR A 376 -7.72 18.54 -7.38
N PRO A 377 -8.67 18.01 -8.17
CA PRO A 377 -8.65 16.60 -8.55
C PRO A 377 -7.31 16.16 -9.19
N GLN A 378 -6.71 17.02 -10.01
CA GLN A 378 -5.40 16.76 -10.62
C GLN A 378 -4.29 16.61 -9.57
N GLU A 379 -4.23 17.50 -8.59
CA GLU A 379 -3.26 17.43 -7.49
C GLU A 379 -3.48 16.20 -6.61
N ALA A 380 -4.73 15.84 -6.31
CA ALA A 380 -5.05 14.62 -5.57
C ALA A 380 -4.63 13.35 -6.34
N LEU A 381 -4.85 13.30 -7.67
CA LEU A 381 -4.37 12.20 -8.52
C LEU A 381 -2.85 12.15 -8.57
N ARG A 382 -2.17 13.28 -8.67
CA ARG A 382 -0.70 13.34 -8.59
C ARG A 382 -0.19 12.78 -7.26
N ALA A 383 -0.84 13.10 -6.14
CA ALA A 383 -0.51 12.56 -4.82
C ALA A 383 -0.63 11.02 -4.74
N ALA A 384 -1.52 10.42 -5.56
CA ALA A 384 -1.71 8.97 -5.67
C ALA A 384 -0.90 8.32 -6.81
N THR A 385 -0.10 9.06 -7.55
CA THR A 385 0.65 8.57 -8.72
C THR A 385 2.09 9.04 -8.66
N ILE A 386 2.44 10.14 -9.32
CA ILE A 386 3.83 10.58 -9.46
C ILE A 386 4.46 11.02 -8.12
N GLU A 387 3.73 11.71 -7.25
CA GLU A 387 4.27 12.14 -5.97
C GLU A 387 4.53 10.94 -5.04
N ALA A 388 3.63 9.94 -5.07
CA ALA A 388 3.84 8.67 -4.37
C ALA A 388 5.04 7.89 -4.94
N ALA A 389 5.22 7.85 -6.26
CA ALA A 389 6.37 7.21 -6.90
C ALA A 389 7.70 7.89 -6.51
N ARG A 390 7.72 9.22 -6.45
CA ARG A 390 8.88 10.00 -5.97
C ARG A 390 9.20 9.69 -4.50
N ALA A 391 8.17 9.60 -3.65
CA ALA A 391 8.33 9.22 -2.25
C ALA A 391 8.83 7.76 -2.08
N LEU A 392 8.49 6.87 -3.02
CA LEU A 392 9.07 5.51 -3.13
C LEU A 392 10.49 5.50 -3.72
N ARG A 393 11.02 6.65 -4.15
CA ARG A 393 12.33 6.80 -4.80
C ARG A 393 12.46 5.94 -6.06
N THR A 394 11.39 5.90 -6.88
CA THR A 394 11.36 5.18 -8.15
C THR A 394 10.85 6.08 -9.28
N ASP A 395 11.48 5.97 -10.44
CA ASP A 395 11.09 6.64 -11.68
C ASP A 395 10.44 5.68 -12.68
N SER A 396 10.22 4.43 -12.28
CA SER A 396 9.70 3.39 -13.18
C SER A 396 8.17 3.35 -13.30
N ILE A 397 7.45 4.04 -12.42
CA ILE A 397 5.97 4.04 -12.33
C ILE A 397 5.44 5.46 -12.07
N GLY A 398 4.13 5.62 -11.98
CA GLY A 398 3.46 6.85 -11.50
C GLY A 398 3.19 7.91 -12.57
N ALA A 399 3.63 7.72 -13.82
CA ALA A 399 3.29 8.59 -14.95
C ALA A 399 3.16 7.79 -16.26
N ILE A 400 2.45 8.33 -17.23
CA ILE A 400 2.38 7.79 -18.59
C ILE A 400 3.45 8.50 -19.43
N GLU A 401 4.65 7.91 -19.47
CA GLU A 401 5.82 8.44 -20.16
C GLU A 401 6.67 7.31 -20.75
N PRO A 402 7.37 7.55 -21.87
CA PRO A 402 8.29 6.57 -22.43
C PRO A 402 9.35 6.11 -21.41
N GLY A 403 9.56 4.79 -21.33
CA GLY A 403 10.51 4.14 -20.43
C GLY A 403 9.92 3.68 -19.10
N ARG A 404 8.73 4.13 -18.73
CA ARG A 404 8.04 3.68 -17.51
C ARG A 404 7.28 2.37 -17.75
N ALA A 405 7.00 1.65 -16.68
CA ALA A 405 6.15 0.47 -16.70
C ALA A 405 4.72 0.85 -17.10
N ALA A 406 4.09 0.02 -17.93
CA ALA A 406 2.71 0.22 -18.35
C ALA A 406 1.74 -0.26 -17.25
N ASP A 407 1.81 0.40 -16.09
CA ASP A 407 0.87 0.31 -14.98
C ASP A 407 -0.21 1.39 -15.20
N LEU A 408 -1.32 1.01 -15.87
CA LEU A 408 -2.27 1.94 -16.47
C LEU A 408 -3.70 1.63 -16.03
N LEU A 409 -4.44 2.67 -15.68
CA LEU A 409 -5.84 2.61 -15.28
C LEU A 409 -6.74 3.25 -16.34
N VAL A 410 -7.75 2.51 -16.80
CA VAL A 410 -8.81 3.00 -17.68
C VAL A 410 -10.07 3.21 -16.86
N VAL A 411 -10.61 4.42 -16.89
CA VAL A 411 -11.84 4.79 -16.18
C VAL A 411 -12.91 5.32 -17.12
N ASP A 412 -14.17 5.15 -16.71
CA ASP A 412 -15.32 5.75 -17.37
C ASP A 412 -15.66 7.10 -16.70
N GLY A 413 -15.34 8.19 -17.38
CA GLY A 413 -15.51 9.55 -16.89
C GLY A 413 -14.26 10.42 -17.01
N ASP A 414 -14.29 11.59 -16.34
CA ASP A 414 -13.21 12.57 -16.32
C ASP A 414 -12.78 12.87 -14.88
N PRO A 415 -11.78 12.16 -14.35
CA PRO A 415 -11.34 12.30 -12.97
C PRO A 415 -10.66 13.65 -12.68
N LEU A 416 -10.34 14.45 -13.70
CA LEU A 416 -9.88 15.84 -13.52
C LEU A 416 -11.04 16.80 -13.25
N GLN A 417 -12.28 16.45 -13.64
CA GLN A 417 -13.48 17.23 -13.36
C GLN A 417 -14.19 16.75 -12.09
N ASP A 418 -14.32 15.44 -11.92
CA ASP A 418 -14.87 14.83 -10.70
C ASP A 418 -13.93 13.69 -10.27
N ILE A 419 -13.27 13.87 -9.13
CA ILE A 419 -12.34 12.86 -8.59
C ILE A 419 -12.98 11.49 -8.39
N LYS A 420 -14.30 11.43 -8.22
CA LYS A 420 -15.06 10.19 -8.08
C LYS A 420 -15.05 9.33 -9.33
N ASP A 421 -14.80 9.91 -10.49
CA ASP A 421 -14.69 9.13 -11.73
C ASP A 421 -13.47 8.20 -11.73
N ALA A 422 -12.46 8.47 -10.90
CA ALA A 422 -11.32 7.58 -10.72
C ALA A 422 -11.71 6.18 -10.22
N GLN A 423 -12.84 6.02 -9.52
CA GLN A 423 -13.34 4.72 -9.04
C GLN A 423 -14.12 3.93 -10.11
N ASN A 424 -14.47 4.55 -11.24
CA ASN A 424 -15.20 3.92 -12.33
C ASN A 424 -14.27 3.06 -13.20
N VAL A 425 -13.61 2.10 -12.58
CA VAL A 425 -12.59 1.25 -13.20
C VAL A 425 -13.19 0.39 -14.31
N VAL A 426 -12.73 0.56 -15.52
CA VAL A 426 -13.10 -0.23 -16.70
C VAL A 426 -12.08 -1.33 -16.96
N MET A 427 -10.80 -0.97 -16.98
CA MET A 427 -9.69 -1.89 -17.15
C MET A 427 -8.50 -1.44 -16.32
N LEU A 428 -7.67 -2.40 -15.95
CA LEU A 428 -6.36 -2.15 -15.33
C LEU A 428 -5.29 -2.95 -16.05
N PHE A 429 -4.17 -2.29 -16.32
CA PHE A 429 -2.96 -2.91 -16.82
C PHE A 429 -1.87 -2.82 -15.76
N ARG A 430 -1.14 -3.90 -15.58
CA ARG A 430 0.06 -3.96 -14.76
C ARG A 430 1.19 -4.58 -15.59
N ASP A 431 2.31 -3.85 -15.70
CA ASP A 431 3.41 -4.21 -16.61
C ASP A 431 2.86 -4.53 -18.04
N GLY A 432 1.93 -3.71 -18.55
CA GLY A 432 1.29 -3.84 -19.86
C GLY A 432 0.31 -5.00 -20.00
N ARG A 433 0.19 -5.86 -19.01
CA ARG A 433 -0.74 -6.99 -18.99
C ARG A 433 -2.08 -6.56 -18.40
N ARG A 434 -3.18 -6.77 -19.12
CA ARG A 434 -4.52 -6.47 -18.61
C ARG A 434 -4.88 -7.44 -17.47
N VAL A 435 -5.02 -6.90 -16.26
CA VAL A 435 -5.30 -7.66 -15.03
C VAL A 435 -6.74 -7.52 -14.54
N VAL A 436 -7.43 -6.43 -14.93
CA VAL A 436 -8.86 -6.22 -14.70
C VAL A 436 -9.52 -5.87 -16.01
N ASP A 437 -10.72 -6.44 -16.23
CA ASP A 437 -11.60 -6.15 -17.36
C ASP A 437 -13.05 -6.27 -16.90
N CYS A 438 -13.66 -5.13 -16.56
CA CYS A 438 -15.04 -5.06 -16.10
C CYS A 438 -16.06 -5.20 -17.26
N GLN A 439 -15.66 -4.95 -18.51
CA GLN A 439 -16.51 -5.09 -19.67
C GLN A 439 -16.87 -6.57 -19.94
N SER A 440 -15.95 -7.48 -19.64
CA SER A 440 -16.16 -8.92 -19.86
C SER A 440 -17.08 -9.60 -18.83
N ARG A 441 -17.37 -8.92 -17.70
CA ARG A 441 -18.22 -9.46 -16.61
C ARG A 441 -19.73 -9.24 -16.84
N GLY A 442 -20.10 -8.46 -17.86
CA GLY A 442 -21.50 -8.11 -18.20
C GLY A 442 -22.12 -8.90 -19.35
N GLN A 443 -21.43 -9.95 -19.89
CA GLN A 443 -21.93 -10.77 -20.98
C GLN A 443 -22.33 -12.18 -20.50
#